data_8f2452e16e69b6b2791e48faf5898f46
#
_entry.id   8f2452e16e69b6b2791e48faf5898f46
#
_cell.length_a   1.000
_cell.length_b   1.000
_cell.length_c   1.000
_cell.angle_alpha   90.00
_cell.angle_beta   90.00
_cell.angle_gamma   90.00
#
_symmetry.space_group_name_H-M   'P 1'
#
loop_
_entity.id
_entity.type
_entity.pdbx_description
1 polymer ?
#
loop_
_entity_poly.entity_id
_entity_poly.type
_entity_poly.pdbx_seq_one_letter_code
_entity_poly.pdbx_strand_id
1 'polypeptide(L)'
;MQLKLKGKGVIVTGGSRGIGLSIAEGFAAEGANVSICARDPIALEAARVQLSAHGSIVHAERCDVSDANALELYLSAACEALGTLNVLVNNPSGFGRGDDEEGWQKSIDVDLMASVRGSWQAAPQIEKAGGGAIIHVSSISGLTHSQRTPPYGAIKAALNQYTKTQAIDLASRGIRVNAIAPGSI
;
A
#
# COMPACT_ATOMS: atom_id res chain seq x y z
N MET A 1 5.80 -6.04 23.19
CA MET A 1 4.48 -6.61 22.81
C MET A 1 4.75 -7.56 21.65
N GLN A 2 4.26 -8.79 21.70
CA GLN A 2 4.45 -9.68 20.55
C GLN A 2 3.28 -9.48 19.57
N LEU A 3 3.57 -8.96 18.37
CA LEU A 3 2.57 -8.66 17.35
C LEU A 3 2.13 -9.89 16.52
N LYS A 4 2.81 -11.03 16.71
CA LYS A 4 2.55 -12.31 15.99
C LYS A 4 2.66 -12.15 14.46
N LEU A 5 3.62 -11.35 14.00
CA LEU A 5 3.84 -11.07 12.56
C LEU A 5 4.91 -11.97 11.93
N LYS A 6 5.65 -12.75 12.73
CA LYS A 6 6.70 -13.63 12.21
C LYS A 6 6.15 -14.59 11.15
N GLY A 7 6.77 -14.57 9.96
CA GLY A 7 6.40 -15.38 8.81
C GLY A 7 5.12 -14.94 8.08
N LYS A 8 4.48 -13.84 8.49
CA LYS A 8 3.33 -13.28 7.77
C LYS A 8 3.79 -12.58 6.50
N GLY A 9 3.07 -12.78 5.39
CA GLY A 9 3.33 -12.08 4.15
C GLY A 9 2.70 -10.68 4.14
N VAL A 10 3.50 -9.67 3.83
CA VAL A 10 3.11 -8.26 3.81
C VAL A 10 3.55 -7.61 2.51
N ILE A 11 2.64 -6.96 1.81
CA ILE A 11 2.95 -6.15 0.63
C ILE A 11 2.79 -4.67 0.99
N VAL A 12 3.81 -3.85 0.68
CA VAL A 12 3.77 -2.39 0.83
C VAL A 12 4.05 -1.73 -0.52
N THR A 13 3.01 -1.21 -1.17
CA THR A 13 3.20 -0.46 -2.41
C THR A 13 3.79 0.91 -2.13
N GLY A 14 4.72 1.37 -2.98
CA GLY A 14 5.47 2.61 -2.73
C GLY A 14 6.43 2.49 -1.53
N GLY A 15 7.05 1.31 -1.34
CA GLY A 15 7.84 0.96 -0.16
C GLY A 15 9.33 1.31 -0.21
N SER A 16 9.80 2.08 -1.21
CA SER A 16 11.24 2.34 -1.36
C SER A 16 11.79 3.51 -0.55
N ARG A 17 10.93 4.35 0.04
CA ARG A 17 11.33 5.55 0.81
C ARG A 17 10.20 6.05 1.71
N GLY A 18 10.55 6.97 2.62
CA GLY A 18 9.59 7.68 3.48
C GLY A 18 8.68 6.76 4.29
N ILE A 19 7.40 7.10 4.36
CA ILE A 19 6.39 6.35 5.15
C ILE A 19 6.34 4.89 4.73
N GLY A 20 6.32 4.59 3.42
CA GLY A 20 6.23 3.22 2.92
C GLY A 20 7.43 2.36 3.35
N LEU A 21 8.65 2.89 3.28
CA LEU A 21 9.85 2.19 3.75
C LEU A 21 9.81 1.98 5.26
N SER A 22 9.44 3.00 6.04
CA SER A 22 9.33 2.87 7.50
C SER A 22 8.27 1.84 7.92
N ILE A 23 7.15 1.75 7.20
CA ILE A 23 6.15 0.70 7.40
C ILE A 23 6.73 -0.68 7.09
N ALA A 24 7.37 -0.83 5.93
CA ALA A 24 7.99 -2.08 5.51
C ALA A 24 9.05 -2.56 6.51
N GLU A 25 9.88 -1.64 7.02
CA GLU A 25 10.90 -1.89 8.03
C GLU A 25 10.29 -2.34 9.37
N GLY A 26 9.21 -1.68 9.80
CA GLY A 26 8.49 -2.09 11.01
C GLY A 26 7.95 -3.52 10.91
N PHE A 27 7.41 -3.92 9.76
CA PHE A 27 6.98 -5.31 9.53
C PHE A 27 8.15 -6.28 9.49
N ALA A 28 9.24 -5.94 8.79
CA ALA A 28 10.43 -6.79 8.70
C ALA A 28 11.09 -6.99 10.07
N ALA A 29 11.18 -5.95 10.88
CA ALA A 29 11.71 -6.02 12.25
C ALA A 29 10.89 -6.94 13.19
N GLU A 30 9.59 -7.08 12.93
CA GLU A 30 8.72 -8.03 13.64
C GLU A 30 8.74 -9.44 13.02
N GLY A 31 9.64 -9.70 12.05
CA GLY A 31 9.86 -10.99 11.42
C GLY A 31 8.86 -11.36 10.32
N ALA A 32 8.12 -10.38 9.79
CA ALA A 32 7.26 -10.61 8.61
C ALA A 32 8.10 -10.71 7.33
N ASN A 33 7.63 -11.49 6.37
CA ASN A 33 8.14 -11.49 5.00
C ASN A 33 7.53 -10.29 4.27
N VAL A 34 8.35 -9.49 3.59
CA VAL A 34 7.90 -8.21 3.04
C VAL A 34 8.16 -8.15 1.54
N SER A 35 7.16 -7.68 0.80
CA SER A 35 7.32 -7.28 -0.60
C SER A 35 7.09 -5.77 -0.73
N ILE A 36 7.96 -5.11 -1.50
CA ILE A 36 7.87 -3.69 -1.81
C ILE A 36 7.93 -3.45 -3.31
N CYS A 37 7.27 -2.39 -3.79
CA CYS A 37 7.46 -1.90 -5.14
C CYS A 37 7.66 -0.39 -5.21
N ALA A 38 8.34 0.05 -6.25
CA ALA A 38 8.52 1.46 -6.58
C ALA A 38 8.93 1.62 -8.05
N ARG A 39 8.92 2.86 -8.56
CA ARG A 39 9.35 3.16 -9.94
C ARG A 39 10.85 3.31 -10.09
N ASP A 40 11.51 3.82 -9.06
CA ASP A 40 12.96 4.07 -9.03
C ASP A 40 13.71 2.78 -8.63
N PRO A 41 14.46 2.16 -9.54
CA PRO A 41 15.16 0.90 -9.27
C PRO A 41 16.32 1.05 -8.28
N ILE A 42 16.96 2.23 -8.22
CA ILE A 42 18.10 2.46 -7.31
C ILE A 42 17.60 2.57 -5.87
N ALA A 43 16.57 3.39 -5.63
CA ALA A 43 15.97 3.51 -4.31
C ALA A 43 15.31 2.20 -3.86
N LEU A 44 14.75 1.44 -4.80
CA LEU A 44 14.12 0.15 -4.52
C LEU A 44 15.14 -0.89 -4.06
N GLU A 45 16.29 -0.99 -4.74
CA GLU A 45 17.36 -1.93 -4.36
C GLU A 45 17.99 -1.55 -3.02
N ALA A 46 18.23 -0.26 -2.75
CA ALA A 46 18.70 0.20 -1.45
C ALA A 46 17.73 -0.19 -0.32
N ALA A 47 16.43 0.00 -0.53
CA ALA A 47 15.39 -0.42 0.41
C ALA A 47 15.38 -1.94 0.62
N ARG A 48 15.51 -2.73 -0.45
CA ARG A 48 15.57 -4.18 -0.37
C ARG A 48 16.73 -4.65 0.51
N VAL A 49 17.92 -4.07 0.31
CA VAL A 49 19.11 -4.38 1.12
C VAL A 49 18.88 -4.05 2.59
N GLN A 50 18.35 -2.85 2.87
CA GLN A 50 18.03 -2.40 4.24
C GLN A 50 17.05 -3.37 4.93
N LEU A 51 15.96 -3.75 4.26
CA LEU A 51 14.95 -4.65 4.82
C LEU A 51 15.49 -6.07 5.03
N SER A 52 16.39 -6.54 4.15
CA SER A 52 16.99 -7.88 4.25
C SER A 52 17.86 -8.06 5.50
N ALA A 53 18.34 -6.96 6.10
CA ALA A 53 19.12 -7.01 7.33
C ALA A 53 18.32 -7.57 8.53
N HIS A 54 16.98 -7.58 8.48
CA HIS A 54 16.12 -8.17 9.50
C HIS A 54 15.98 -9.70 9.41
N GLY A 55 16.55 -10.36 8.37
CA GLY A 55 16.57 -11.81 8.24
C GLY A 55 15.27 -12.45 7.74
N SER A 56 14.29 -11.64 7.30
CA SER A 56 13.05 -12.10 6.67
C SER A 56 13.19 -12.19 5.16
N ILE A 57 12.26 -12.89 4.48
CA ILE A 57 12.17 -12.86 3.03
C ILE A 57 11.79 -11.44 2.59
N VAL A 58 12.57 -10.87 1.67
CA VAL A 58 12.30 -9.56 1.07
C VAL A 58 12.24 -9.70 -0.44
N HIS A 59 11.06 -9.43 -1.00
CA HIS A 59 10.82 -9.30 -2.43
C HIS A 59 10.73 -7.81 -2.80
N ALA A 60 11.36 -7.41 -3.89
CA ALA A 60 11.32 -6.03 -4.37
C ALA A 60 11.27 -6.02 -5.90
N GLU A 61 10.27 -5.37 -6.47
CA GLU A 61 10.08 -5.34 -7.91
C GLU A 61 9.67 -3.94 -8.39
N ARG A 62 10.19 -3.55 -9.56
CA ARG A 62 9.84 -2.27 -10.17
C ARG A 62 8.40 -2.31 -10.68
N CYS A 63 7.57 -1.38 -10.20
CA CYS A 63 6.18 -1.26 -10.61
C CYS A 63 5.75 0.22 -10.63
N ASP A 64 5.08 0.63 -11.70
CA ASP A 64 4.25 1.83 -11.69
C ASP A 64 2.82 1.42 -11.37
N VAL A 65 2.36 1.76 -10.18
CA VAL A 65 1.04 1.36 -9.68
C VAL A 65 -0.13 2.03 -10.40
N SER A 66 0.13 3.07 -11.22
CA SER A 66 -0.90 3.66 -12.09
C SER A 66 -1.26 2.76 -13.27
N ASP A 67 -0.32 1.91 -13.70
CA ASP A 67 -0.55 0.89 -14.70
C ASP A 67 -1.20 -0.35 -14.06
N ALA A 68 -2.43 -0.65 -14.48
CA ALA A 68 -3.22 -1.75 -13.93
C ALA A 68 -2.56 -3.12 -14.16
N ASN A 69 -1.97 -3.33 -15.35
CA ASN A 69 -1.33 -4.60 -15.70
C ASN A 69 -0.01 -4.79 -14.93
N ALA A 70 0.80 -3.72 -14.83
CA ALA A 70 2.03 -3.76 -14.04
C ALA A 70 1.75 -4.06 -12.56
N LEU A 71 0.70 -3.46 -11.99
CA LEU A 71 0.28 -3.72 -10.61
C LEU A 71 -0.17 -5.16 -10.42
N GLU A 72 -0.93 -5.72 -11.37
CA GLU A 72 -1.39 -7.11 -11.32
C GLU A 72 -0.22 -8.10 -11.34
N LEU A 73 0.70 -7.91 -12.27
CA LEU A 73 1.90 -8.76 -12.37
C LEU A 73 2.74 -8.69 -11.10
N TYR A 74 2.99 -7.48 -10.59
CA TYR A 74 3.72 -7.30 -9.34
C TYR A 74 3.05 -8.02 -8.16
N LEU A 75 1.73 -7.85 -7.97
CA LEU A 75 1.04 -8.48 -6.85
C LEU A 75 1.06 -10.00 -6.93
N SER A 76 0.96 -10.55 -8.14
CA SER A 76 1.08 -11.99 -8.37
C SER A 76 2.47 -12.50 -7.99
N ALA A 77 3.53 -11.88 -8.50
CA ALA A 77 4.92 -12.23 -8.19
C ALA A 77 5.23 -12.07 -6.68
N ALA A 78 4.72 -11.00 -6.06
CA ALA A 78 4.87 -10.79 -4.62
C ALA A 78 4.20 -11.90 -3.79
N CYS A 79 2.99 -12.31 -4.14
CA CYS A 79 2.29 -13.40 -3.45
C CYS A 79 3.05 -14.73 -3.59
N GLU A 80 3.61 -15.02 -4.76
CA GLU A 80 4.44 -16.19 -5.00
C GLU A 80 5.71 -16.16 -4.15
N ALA A 81 6.43 -15.04 -4.16
CA ALA A 81 7.68 -14.89 -3.42
C ALA A 81 7.49 -14.98 -1.90
N LEU A 82 6.38 -14.46 -1.38
CA LEU A 82 6.06 -14.49 0.05
C LEU A 82 5.45 -15.81 0.51
N GLY A 83 4.87 -16.61 -0.40
CA GLY A 83 4.15 -17.85 -0.12
C GLY A 83 2.79 -17.69 0.57
N THR A 84 2.53 -16.54 1.16
CA THR A 84 1.23 -16.17 1.79
C THR A 84 1.08 -14.66 1.74
N LEU A 85 -0.17 -14.17 1.76
CA LEU A 85 -0.46 -12.74 1.91
C LEU A 85 -1.42 -12.53 3.07
N ASN A 86 -0.98 -11.79 4.10
CA ASN A 86 -1.79 -11.48 5.27
C ASN A 86 -2.10 -9.98 5.39
N VAL A 87 -1.24 -9.12 4.82
CA VAL A 87 -1.41 -7.67 4.90
C VAL A 87 -1.06 -7.02 3.57
N LEU A 88 -1.94 -6.14 3.09
CA LEU A 88 -1.65 -5.19 2.02
C LEU A 88 -1.63 -3.77 2.60
N VAL A 89 -0.57 -3.02 2.32
CA VAL A 89 -0.47 -1.60 2.61
C VAL A 89 -0.44 -0.82 1.29
N ASN A 90 -1.51 -0.13 0.98
CA ASN A 90 -1.61 0.78 -0.14
C ASN A 90 -1.08 2.16 0.29
N ASN A 91 0.18 2.46 -0.06
CA ASN A 91 0.87 3.68 0.35
C ASN A 91 1.29 4.62 -0.79
N PRO A 92 1.18 4.29 -2.08
CA PRO A 92 1.70 5.18 -3.11
C PRO A 92 0.97 6.52 -3.11
N SER A 93 1.67 7.57 -3.56
CA SER A 93 1.08 8.87 -3.76
C SER A 93 1.51 9.48 -5.09
N GLY A 94 0.53 9.89 -5.90
CA GLY A 94 0.71 10.67 -7.12
C GLY A 94 0.94 12.14 -6.80
N PHE A 95 0.37 12.59 -5.71
CA PHE A 95 0.46 13.96 -5.20
C PHE A 95 0.15 15.01 -6.26
N GLY A 96 -1.02 14.91 -6.91
CA GLY A 96 -1.49 15.91 -7.87
C GLY A 96 -1.63 17.28 -7.20
N ARG A 97 -0.83 18.25 -7.65
CA ARG A 97 -0.77 19.58 -7.05
C ARG A 97 -1.68 20.57 -7.76
N GLY A 98 -1.68 20.55 -9.09
CA GLY A 98 -2.47 21.48 -9.91
C GLY A 98 -3.96 21.16 -9.83
N ASP A 99 -4.79 22.20 -9.80
CA ASP A 99 -6.24 22.06 -10.01
C ASP A 99 -6.51 22.09 -11.53
N ASP A 100 -5.96 21.10 -12.21
CA ASP A 100 -6.01 20.89 -13.64
C ASP A 100 -6.20 19.39 -13.94
N GLU A 101 -6.49 19.08 -15.19
CA GLU A 101 -6.78 17.69 -15.60
C GLU A 101 -5.61 16.73 -15.31
N GLU A 102 -4.36 17.17 -15.47
CA GLU A 102 -3.18 16.34 -15.18
C GLU A 102 -3.08 16.02 -13.68
N GLY A 103 -3.27 17.02 -12.80
CA GLY A 103 -3.25 16.84 -11.35
C GLY A 103 -4.37 15.91 -10.87
N TRP A 104 -5.58 16.06 -11.43
CA TRP A 104 -6.71 15.19 -11.14
C TRP A 104 -6.45 13.75 -11.61
N GLN A 105 -6.05 13.57 -12.87
CA GLN A 105 -5.81 12.24 -13.43
C GLN A 105 -4.73 11.50 -12.62
N LYS A 106 -3.65 12.18 -12.28
CA LYS A 106 -2.56 11.61 -11.49
C LYS A 106 -3.01 11.16 -10.09
N SER A 107 -3.82 11.98 -9.41
CA SER A 107 -4.36 11.59 -8.10
C SER A 107 -5.38 10.46 -8.22
N ILE A 108 -6.24 10.45 -9.25
CA ILE A 108 -7.17 9.35 -9.49
C ILE A 108 -6.41 8.05 -9.71
N ASP A 109 -5.44 8.02 -10.60
CA ASP A 109 -4.76 6.78 -10.99
C ASP A 109 -3.89 6.20 -9.86
N VAL A 110 -3.13 7.05 -9.18
CA VAL A 110 -2.15 6.62 -8.17
C VAL A 110 -2.74 6.58 -6.77
N ASP A 111 -3.43 7.66 -6.33
CA ASP A 111 -3.89 7.77 -4.94
C ASP A 111 -5.19 6.99 -4.67
N LEU A 112 -6.01 6.71 -5.72
CA LEU A 112 -7.26 5.97 -5.57
C LEU A 112 -7.22 4.63 -6.31
N MET A 113 -7.10 4.64 -7.65
CA MET A 113 -7.30 3.42 -8.45
C MET A 113 -6.24 2.36 -8.19
N ALA A 114 -4.99 2.74 -7.90
CA ALA A 114 -3.98 1.77 -7.47
C ALA A 114 -4.40 1.05 -6.17
N SER A 115 -4.95 1.78 -5.20
CA SER A 115 -5.44 1.21 -3.94
C SER A 115 -6.67 0.30 -4.14
N VAL A 116 -7.59 0.70 -5.02
CA VAL A 116 -8.79 -0.08 -5.37
C VAL A 116 -8.38 -1.39 -6.06
N ARG A 117 -7.58 -1.32 -7.12
CA ARG A 117 -7.10 -2.48 -7.89
C ARG A 117 -6.25 -3.42 -7.01
N GLY A 118 -5.33 -2.86 -6.22
CA GLY A 118 -4.52 -3.62 -5.29
C GLY A 118 -5.36 -4.40 -4.28
N SER A 119 -6.40 -3.77 -3.76
CA SER A 119 -7.31 -4.42 -2.82
C SER A 119 -8.14 -5.53 -3.45
N TRP A 120 -8.63 -5.35 -4.69
CA TRP A 120 -9.37 -6.39 -5.41
C TRP A 120 -8.54 -7.66 -5.58
N GLN A 121 -7.26 -7.53 -5.88
CA GLN A 121 -6.36 -8.66 -6.12
C GLN A 121 -5.86 -9.28 -4.80
N ALA A 122 -5.59 -8.45 -3.79
CA ALA A 122 -5.09 -8.94 -2.51
C ALA A 122 -6.16 -9.63 -1.66
N ALA A 123 -7.41 -9.18 -1.70
CA ALA A 123 -8.46 -9.71 -0.82
C ALA A 123 -8.68 -11.22 -0.95
N PRO A 124 -8.71 -11.85 -2.15
CA PRO A 124 -8.80 -13.30 -2.27
C PRO A 124 -7.60 -14.04 -1.66
N GLN A 125 -6.40 -13.48 -1.78
CA GLN A 125 -5.18 -14.08 -1.23
C GLN A 125 -5.13 -13.98 0.29
N ILE A 126 -5.56 -12.85 0.85
CA ILE A 126 -5.66 -12.64 2.30
C ILE A 126 -6.73 -13.57 2.90
N GLU A 127 -7.87 -13.73 2.24
CA GLU A 127 -8.91 -14.69 2.66
C GLU A 127 -8.38 -16.12 2.66
N LYS A 128 -7.68 -16.54 1.59
CA LYS A 128 -7.03 -17.86 1.49
C LYS A 128 -6.02 -18.10 2.61
N ALA A 129 -5.36 -17.05 3.10
CA ALA A 129 -4.42 -17.11 4.24
C ALA A 129 -5.12 -17.15 5.61
N GLY A 130 -6.46 -17.22 5.64
CA GLY A 130 -7.27 -17.25 6.87
C GLY A 130 -7.64 -15.87 7.42
N GLY A 131 -7.59 -14.84 6.59
CA GLY A 131 -7.89 -13.45 6.95
C GLY A 131 -6.64 -12.60 7.21
N GLY A 132 -6.87 -11.32 7.46
CA GLY A 132 -5.77 -10.37 7.64
C GLY A 132 -6.19 -8.89 7.63
N ALA A 133 -5.43 -8.06 6.93
CA ALA A 133 -5.72 -6.64 6.89
C ALA A 133 -5.34 -5.97 5.56
N ILE A 134 -6.12 -4.96 5.19
CA ILE A 134 -5.77 -3.97 4.16
C ILE A 134 -5.65 -2.61 4.86
N ILE A 135 -4.58 -1.88 4.58
CA ILE A 135 -4.32 -0.56 5.15
C ILE A 135 -4.14 0.43 4.00
N HIS A 136 -4.92 1.49 4.02
CA HIS A 136 -4.76 2.60 3.08
C HIS A 136 -4.02 3.76 3.74
N VAL A 137 -2.94 4.23 3.14
CA VAL A 137 -2.28 5.46 3.57
C VAL A 137 -2.96 6.65 2.90
N SER A 138 -3.85 7.28 3.67
CA SER A 138 -4.56 8.49 3.31
C SER A 138 -3.74 9.74 3.68
N SER A 139 -4.40 10.81 4.07
CA SER A 139 -3.79 12.07 4.51
C SER A 139 -4.78 12.88 5.33
N ILE A 140 -4.29 13.77 6.21
CA ILE A 140 -5.12 14.81 6.81
C ILE A 140 -5.77 15.70 5.75
N SER A 141 -5.17 15.85 4.56
CA SER A 141 -5.76 16.56 3.43
C SER A 141 -7.09 15.94 2.95
N GLY A 142 -7.34 14.67 3.25
CA GLY A 142 -8.63 14.03 3.00
C GLY A 142 -9.65 14.19 4.13
N LEU A 143 -9.30 14.87 5.21
CA LEU A 143 -10.14 15.15 6.38
C LEU A 143 -10.43 16.65 6.54
N THR A 144 -9.55 17.49 6.00
CA THR A 144 -9.65 18.96 6.07
C THR A 144 -9.48 19.55 4.67
N HIS A 145 -9.58 20.87 4.55
CA HIS A 145 -9.36 21.58 3.28
C HIS A 145 -7.90 21.41 2.80
N SER A 146 -7.72 21.31 1.48
CA SER A 146 -6.42 21.13 0.84
C SER A 146 -6.20 22.17 -0.26
N GLN A 147 -5.96 23.44 0.12
CA GLN A 147 -5.87 24.57 -0.80
C GLN A 147 -4.72 24.43 -1.83
N ARG A 148 -3.61 23.83 -1.44
CA ARG A 148 -2.42 23.71 -2.29
C ARG A 148 -2.43 22.47 -3.19
N THR A 149 -3.33 21.54 -2.92
CA THR A 149 -3.40 20.23 -3.61
C THR A 149 -4.86 19.78 -3.69
N PRO A 150 -5.75 20.52 -4.40
CA PRO A 150 -7.18 20.20 -4.43
C PRO A 150 -7.48 18.77 -4.90
N PRO A 151 -6.88 18.25 -6.00
CA PRO A 151 -7.13 16.88 -6.44
C PRO A 151 -6.71 15.85 -5.40
N TYR A 152 -5.52 16.00 -4.85
CA TYR A 152 -5.00 15.08 -3.84
C TYR A 152 -5.90 15.00 -2.61
N GLY A 153 -6.33 16.15 -2.06
CA GLY A 153 -7.22 16.18 -0.90
C GLY A 153 -8.56 15.51 -1.16
N ALA A 154 -9.18 15.83 -2.30
CA ALA A 154 -10.46 15.23 -2.70
C ALA A 154 -10.35 13.71 -2.87
N ILE A 155 -9.28 13.24 -3.51
CA ILE A 155 -9.07 11.80 -3.72
C ILE A 155 -8.73 11.07 -2.42
N LYS A 156 -7.98 11.68 -1.50
CA LYS A 156 -7.76 11.09 -0.17
C LYS A 156 -9.05 11.03 0.67
N ALA A 157 -9.97 11.98 0.50
CA ALA A 157 -11.31 11.89 1.08
C ALA A 157 -12.13 10.73 0.48
N ALA A 158 -12.07 10.55 -0.84
CA ALA A 158 -12.69 9.41 -1.52
C ALA A 158 -12.12 8.07 -1.01
N LEU A 159 -10.80 7.97 -0.82
CA LEU A 159 -10.14 6.78 -0.27
C LEU A 159 -10.60 6.50 1.18
N ASN A 160 -10.80 7.53 2.01
CA ASN A 160 -11.34 7.39 3.35
C ASN A 160 -12.77 6.81 3.34
N GLN A 161 -13.61 7.25 2.40
CA GLN A 161 -14.97 6.71 2.25
C GLN A 161 -14.94 5.28 1.70
N TYR A 162 -14.10 5.00 0.71
CA TYR A 162 -13.90 3.65 0.17
C TYR A 162 -13.46 2.66 1.25
N THR A 163 -12.54 3.06 2.12
CA THR A 163 -12.09 2.25 3.26
C THR A 163 -13.24 1.76 4.13
N LYS A 164 -14.21 2.62 4.44
CA LYS A 164 -15.37 2.27 5.28
C LYS A 164 -16.27 1.24 4.59
N THR A 165 -16.57 1.44 3.30
CA THR A 165 -17.36 0.50 2.51
C THR A 165 -16.66 -0.85 2.42
N GLN A 166 -15.38 -0.84 2.07
CA GLN A 166 -14.59 -2.06 1.93
C GLN A 166 -14.44 -2.83 3.25
N ALA A 167 -14.38 -2.12 4.39
CA ALA A 167 -14.33 -2.77 5.71
C ALA A 167 -15.60 -3.59 5.99
N ILE A 168 -16.76 -3.10 5.57
CA ILE A 168 -18.03 -3.84 5.71
C ILE A 168 -18.06 -5.02 4.76
N ASP A 169 -17.73 -4.81 3.49
CA ASP A 169 -17.79 -5.83 2.44
C ASP A 169 -16.85 -7.02 2.72
N LEU A 170 -15.67 -6.76 3.28
CA LEU A 170 -14.66 -7.78 3.51
C LEU A 170 -14.68 -8.39 4.92
N ALA A 171 -15.53 -7.90 5.82
CA ALA A 171 -15.60 -8.38 7.21
C ALA A 171 -15.90 -9.87 7.30
N SER A 172 -16.87 -10.37 6.49
CA SER A 172 -17.24 -11.80 6.47
C SER A 172 -16.13 -12.72 5.97
N ARG A 173 -15.13 -12.16 5.26
CA ARG A 173 -13.94 -12.87 4.77
C ARG A 173 -12.77 -12.81 5.76
N GLY A 174 -12.99 -12.29 6.98
CA GLY A 174 -11.97 -12.15 8.02
C GLY A 174 -10.93 -11.08 7.72
N ILE A 175 -11.25 -10.11 6.86
CA ILE A 175 -10.31 -9.04 6.43
C ILE A 175 -10.75 -7.72 7.06
N ARG A 176 -9.85 -7.12 7.84
CA ARG A 176 -10.03 -5.77 8.38
C ARG A 176 -9.48 -4.74 7.40
N VAL A 177 -10.20 -3.64 7.20
CA VAL A 177 -9.74 -2.55 6.34
C VAL A 177 -9.72 -1.25 7.14
N ASN A 178 -8.58 -0.56 7.13
CA ASN A 178 -8.38 0.71 7.84
C ASN A 178 -7.61 1.71 6.97
N ALA A 179 -7.79 2.99 7.27
CA ALA A 179 -6.96 4.05 6.73
C ALA A 179 -6.18 4.73 7.86
N ILE A 180 -4.96 5.14 7.55
CA ILE A 180 -4.18 6.07 8.37
C ILE A 180 -4.09 7.40 7.62
N ALA A 181 -4.19 8.50 8.34
CA ALA A 181 -4.18 9.85 7.75
C ALA A 181 -3.01 10.66 8.33
N PRO A 182 -1.78 10.47 7.83
CA PRO A 182 -0.62 11.22 8.30
C PRO A 182 -0.80 12.73 8.08
N GLY A 183 -0.21 13.51 8.99
CA GLY A 183 -0.06 14.95 8.85
C GLY A 183 1.18 15.32 8.04
N SER A 184 1.65 16.56 8.21
CA SER A 184 2.93 17.00 7.64
C SER A 184 4.07 16.32 8.41
N ILE A 185 4.97 15.74 7.64
CA ILE A 185 6.15 15.03 8.13
C ILE A 185 7.37 15.77 7.59
#